data_61cc36defd4d53a80244bb3ae99634d7
#
_entry.id   61cc36defd4d53a80244bb3ae99634d7
#
_cell.length_a   1.000
_cell.length_b   1.000
_cell.length_c   1.000
_cell.angle_alpha   90.00
_cell.angle_beta   90.00
_cell.angle_gamma   90.00
#
_symmetry.space_group_name_H-M   'P 1'
#
loop_
_entity.id
_entity.type
_entity.pdbx_description
1 polymer ?
#
loop_
_entity_poly.entity_id
_entity_poly.type
_entity_poly.pdbx_seq_one_letter_code
_entity_poly.pdbx_strand_id
1 'polypeptide(L)' 'MGRCYHLSKTVTEDLANEIIKELTKRGDVKLARISADGRYLYVDTIDGEFSVVMYSAVNICSRIANCELSFVKFDYSA' A
#
# COMPACT_ATOMS: atom_id res chain seq x y z
N MET A 1 -7.61 -12.20 0.57
CA MET A 1 -6.24 -12.32 0.01
C MET A 1 -5.71 -10.95 -0.33
N GLY A 2 -4.53 -10.65 0.12
CA GLY A 2 -3.90 -9.36 -0.12
C GLY A 2 -2.71 -9.45 -1.05
N ARG A 3 -2.14 -8.31 -1.35
CA ARG A 3 -0.94 -8.20 -2.20
C ARG A 3 0.14 -7.43 -1.46
N CYS A 4 1.37 -7.89 -1.62
CA CYS A 4 2.54 -7.26 -1.02
C CYS A 4 3.37 -6.60 -2.12
N TYR A 5 3.75 -5.34 -1.90
CA TYR A 5 4.53 -4.54 -2.83
C TYR A 5 5.79 -4.04 -2.16
N HIS A 6 6.87 -3.98 -2.94
CA HIS A 6 8.13 -3.39 -2.49
C HIS A 6 8.12 -1.90 -2.79
N LEU A 7 8.50 -1.10 -1.81
CA LEU A 7 8.65 0.34 -1.96
C LEU A 7 10.06 0.64 -2.47
N SER A 8 10.17 1.51 -3.48
CA SER A 8 11.46 1.85 -4.07
C SER A 8 12.36 2.65 -3.11
N LYS A 9 11.78 3.20 -2.07
CA LYS A 9 12.50 3.93 -1.02
C LYS A 9 11.99 3.48 0.34
N THR A 10 12.86 3.52 1.34
CA THR A 10 12.44 3.33 2.72
C THR A 10 11.65 4.57 3.15
N VAL A 11 10.41 4.37 3.62
CA VAL A 11 9.60 5.49 4.10
C VAL A 11 9.69 5.60 5.60
N THR A 12 9.62 6.83 6.10
CA THR A 12 9.59 7.09 7.54
C THR A 12 8.23 6.69 8.11
N GLU A 13 8.15 6.58 9.42
CA GLU A 13 6.90 6.28 10.10
C GLU A 13 5.82 7.31 9.78
N ASP A 14 6.18 8.59 9.76
CA ASP A 14 5.22 9.67 9.45
C ASP A 14 4.67 9.55 8.03
N LEU A 15 5.54 9.30 7.06
CA LEU A 15 5.11 9.11 5.67
C LEU A 15 4.28 7.84 5.52
N ALA A 16 4.68 6.77 6.20
CA ALA A 16 3.92 5.52 6.18
C ALA A 16 2.51 5.74 6.71
N ASN A 17 2.37 6.45 7.82
CA ASN A 17 1.06 6.76 8.40
C ASN A 17 0.20 7.58 7.45
N GLU A 18 0.78 8.54 6.74
CA GLU A 18 0.05 9.33 5.76
C GLU A 18 -0.44 8.48 4.58
N ILE A 19 0.41 7.60 4.08
CA ILE A 19 0.06 6.69 2.98
C ILE A 19 -1.11 5.80 3.41
N ILE A 20 -1.00 5.17 4.58
CA ILE A 20 -2.05 4.28 5.10
C ILE A 20 -3.35 5.06 5.32
N LYS A 21 -3.27 6.26 5.85
CA LYS A 21 -4.44 7.10 6.08
C LYS A 21 -5.18 7.40 4.77
N GLU A 22 -4.43 7.77 3.73
CA GLU A 22 -5.03 8.05 2.42
C GLU A 22 -5.65 6.81 1.79
N LEU A 23 -4.99 5.67 1.91
CA LEU A 23 -5.52 4.41 1.39
C LEU A 23 -6.78 3.98 2.13
N THR A 24 -6.79 4.08 3.44
CA THR A 24 -7.94 3.63 4.24
C THR A 24 -9.14 4.57 4.16
N LYS A 25 -8.99 5.77 3.62
CA LYS A 25 -10.13 6.63 3.30
C LYS A 25 -11.00 6.06 2.19
N ARG A 26 -10.44 5.18 1.35
CA ARG A 26 -11.21 4.54 0.28
C ARG A 26 -12.13 3.49 0.90
N GLY A 27 -13.37 3.44 0.43
CA GLY A 27 -14.32 2.47 0.93
C GLY A 27 -14.06 1.04 0.45
N ASP A 28 -13.19 0.86 -0.54
CA ASP A 28 -12.88 -0.44 -1.13
C ASP A 28 -11.61 -1.09 -0.57
N VAL A 29 -10.89 -0.42 0.30
CA VAL A 29 -9.69 -0.98 0.96
C VAL A 29 -10.10 -1.63 2.28
N LYS A 30 -9.83 -2.92 2.39
CA LYS A 30 -10.09 -3.68 3.61
C LYS A 30 -9.00 -3.47 4.64
N LEU A 31 -7.75 -3.50 4.18
CA LEU A 31 -6.58 -3.39 5.05
C LEU A 31 -5.42 -2.84 4.26
N ALA A 32 -4.68 -1.93 4.86
CA ALA A 32 -3.42 -1.44 4.31
C ALA A 32 -2.44 -1.23 5.45
N ARG A 33 -1.21 -1.69 5.25
CA ARG A 33 -0.15 -1.49 6.24
C ARG A 33 1.21 -1.47 5.58
N ILE A 34 2.16 -0.86 6.25
CA ILE A 34 3.55 -0.80 5.80
C ILE A 34 4.39 -1.52 6.85
N SER A 35 5.38 -2.30 6.39
CA SER A 35 6.26 -3.05 7.28
C SER A 35 7.04 -2.11 8.21
N ALA A 36 7.52 -2.66 9.33
CA ALA A 36 8.23 -1.89 10.34
C ALA A 36 9.50 -1.24 9.78
N ASP A 37 10.13 -1.86 8.77
CA ASP A 37 11.33 -1.32 8.13
C ASP A 37 11.02 -0.30 7.03
N GLY A 38 9.75 -0.03 6.75
CA GLY A 38 9.34 0.96 5.75
C GLY A 38 9.59 0.57 4.31
N ARG A 39 9.75 -0.73 4.01
CA ARG A 39 10.13 -1.21 2.68
C ARG A 39 9.01 -1.88 1.92
N TYR A 40 7.98 -2.35 2.60
CA TYR A 40 6.91 -3.15 1.98
C TYR A 40 5.55 -2.57 2.32
N LEU A 41 4.69 -2.55 1.33
CA LEU A 41 3.29 -2.16 1.49
C LEU A 41 2.41 -3.39 1.26
N TYR A 42 1.55 -3.67 2.22
CA TYR A 42 0.54 -4.72 2.12
C TYR A 42 -0.82 -4.06 1.92
N VAL A 43 -1.57 -4.52 0.92
CA VAL A 43 -2.93 -4.02 0.63
C VAL A 43 -3.87 -5.19 0.42
N ASP A 44 -5.04 -5.11 1.04
CA ASP A 44 -6.15 -6.02 0.76
C ASP A 44 -7.40 -5.19 0.47
N THR A 45 -8.24 -5.69 -0.42
CA THR A 45 -9.48 -5.02 -0.82
C THR A 45 -10.69 -5.81 -0.36
N ILE A 46 -11.83 -5.12 -0.23
CA ILE A 46 -13.06 -5.73 0.24
C ILE A 46 -13.65 -6.67 -0.82
N ASP A 47 -13.55 -6.28 -2.08
CA ASP A 47 -14.17 -7.00 -3.21
C ASP A 47 -13.20 -7.84 -4.03
N GLY A 48 -11.92 -7.86 -3.66
CA GLY A 48 -10.89 -8.58 -4.41
C GLY A 48 -10.41 -7.86 -5.66
N GLU A 49 -10.89 -6.65 -5.92
CA GLU A 49 -10.52 -5.86 -7.09
C GLU A 49 -9.36 -4.93 -6.74
N PHE A 50 -8.23 -5.12 -7.41
CA PHE A 50 -7.02 -4.38 -7.09
C PHE A 50 -6.67 -3.28 -8.08
N SER A 51 -7.16 -3.33 -9.31
CA SER A 51 -6.70 -2.40 -10.34
C SER A 51 -6.92 -0.93 -9.97
N VAL A 52 -8.13 -0.58 -9.52
CA VAL A 52 -8.43 0.80 -9.14
C VAL A 52 -7.71 1.20 -7.86
N VAL A 53 -7.70 0.30 -6.88
CA VAL A 53 -7.03 0.54 -5.60
C VAL A 53 -5.53 0.75 -5.81
N MET A 54 -4.89 -0.09 -6.63
CA MET A 54 -3.46 0.01 -6.87
C MET A 54 -3.09 1.24 -7.70
N TYR A 55 -3.96 1.66 -8.62
CA TYR A 55 -3.77 2.91 -9.32
C TYR A 55 -3.70 4.07 -8.33
N SER A 56 -4.61 4.10 -7.37
CA SER A 56 -4.59 5.10 -6.30
C SER A 56 -3.39 4.96 -5.39
N ALA A 57 -3.01 3.73 -5.04
CA ALA A 57 -1.85 3.48 -4.18
C ALA A 57 -0.55 3.99 -4.81
N VAL A 58 -0.36 3.73 -6.11
CA VAL A 58 0.81 4.24 -6.84
C VAL A 58 0.82 5.76 -6.79
N ASN A 59 -0.32 6.40 -7.04
CA ASN A 59 -0.46 7.86 -7.00
C ASN A 59 -0.15 8.42 -5.63
N ILE A 60 -0.71 7.81 -4.59
CA ILE A 60 -0.52 8.25 -3.20
C ILE A 60 0.94 8.14 -2.80
N CYS A 61 1.59 7.01 -3.09
CA CYS A 61 3.00 6.81 -2.74
C CYS A 61 3.91 7.77 -3.51
N SER A 62 3.62 8.02 -4.77
CA SER A 62 4.39 8.97 -5.57
C SER A 62 4.24 10.39 -5.03
N ARG A 63 3.03 10.78 -4.69
CA ARG A 63 2.72 12.14 -4.23
C ARG A 63 3.27 12.42 -2.83
N ILE A 64 3.12 11.47 -1.91
CA ILE A 64 3.51 11.67 -0.50
C ILE A 64 4.98 11.43 -0.29
N ALA A 65 5.52 10.35 -0.86
CA ALA A 65 6.88 9.88 -0.55
C ALA A 65 7.81 9.85 -1.74
N ASN A 66 7.34 10.24 -2.92
CA ASN A 66 8.10 10.14 -4.17
C ASN A 66 8.65 8.71 -4.34
N CYS A 67 7.80 7.73 -4.15
CA CYS A 67 8.15 6.32 -4.04
C CYS A 67 7.34 5.51 -5.05
N GLU A 68 7.97 4.51 -5.64
CA GLU A 68 7.32 3.60 -6.60
C GLU A 68 7.04 2.26 -5.93
N LEU A 69 6.07 1.54 -6.49
CA LEU A 69 5.66 0.22 -6.01
C LEU A 69 6.02 -0.86 -7.01
N SER A 70 6.54 -1.99 -6.52
CA SER A 70 6.80 -3.18 -7.33
C SER A 70 6.10 -4.37 -6.70
N PHE A 71 5.33 -5.11 -7.49
CA PHE A 71 4.65 -6.30 -6.98
C PHE A 71 5.66 -7.35 -6.54
N VAL A 72 5.47 -7.91 -5.36
CA VAL A 72 6.34 -8.94 -4.81
C VAL A 72 5.61 -10.30 -4.82
N LYS A 73 4.47 -10.37 -4.16
CA LYS A 73 3.75 -11.63 -3.99
C LYS A 73 2.32 -11.40 -3.52
N PHE A 74 1.47 -12.39 -3.72
CA PHE A 74 0.19 -12.47 -3.03
C PHE A 74 0.44 -12.89 -1.58
N ASP A 75 -0.31 -12.32 -0.67
CA ASP A 75 -0.20 -12.62 0.76
C ASP A 75 -1.51 -13.23 1.24
N TYR A 76 -1.46 -14.49 1.59
CA TYR A 76 -2.63 -15.24 2.06
C TYR A 76 -2.77 -15.24 3.58
N SER A 77 -1.80 -14.73 4.29
CA SER A 77 -1.74 -14.78 5.75
C SER A 77 -2.34 -13.56 6.43
N ALA A 78 -2.94 -12.69 5.70
CA ALA A 78 -3.47 -11.44 6.23
C ALA A 78 -4.60 -11.65 7.24
#